data_96ed8d70b47105f03eb38d4df5b1fce8
#
_entry.id   96ed8d70b47105f03eb38d4df5b1fce8
#
_cell.length_a   1.000
_cell.length_b   1.000
_cell.length_c   1.000
_cell.angle_alpha   90.00
_cell.angle_beta   90.00
_cell.angle_gamma   90.00
#
_symmetry.space_group_name_H-M   'P 1'
#
loop_
_entity.id
_entity.type
_entity.pdbx_description
1 polymer ?
#
loop_
_entity_poly.entity_id
_entity_poly.type
_entity_poly.pdbx_seq_one_letter_code
_entity_poly.pdbx_strand_id
1 'polypeptide(L)'
;YGAIVVAAAGNEESEEESYPAAYSSVLSVASSNSSDTKSSFSNYGTWIDIIAPGSSILSAVYDDKYASWSGTSMATPLVAGALGLVWSYYPNKSADKIQQMLIRGTDNIDSNNSSYLGKIGSGRLNVFRAIASGSLPQLKVSSYSALPVNDDDGVLNPGEIALMRVVLVNEEGWADAKNITATLSSDHWAVTMIDSEAVFPDIGSGSSGVNVADRFQFQVDVDMVPNEIPFSMKVVAEGSGNNIYQDIKNFSV
;
A
#
# COMPACT_ATOMS: atom_id res chain seq x y z
N TYR A 1 2.95 -18.61 -17.52
CA TYR A 1 4.22 -18.94 -16.85
C TYR A 1 4.51 -17.85 -15.83
N GLY A 2 4.66 -18.25 -14.54
CA GLY A 2 4.85 -17.32 -13.43
C GLY A 2 6.29 -16.79 -13.35
N ALA A 3 6.64 -15.82 -14.19
CA ALA A 3 7.90 -15.09 -14.10
C ALA A 3 7.66 -13.63 -13.76
N ILE A 4 8.54 -13.02 -12.96
CA ILE A 4 8.55 -11.58 -12.68
C ILE A 4 9.68 -10.97 -13.51
N VAL A 5 9.32 -10.04 -14.37
CA VAL A 5 10.29 -9.29 -15.18
C VAL A 5 10.66 -8.01 -14.44
N VAL A 6 11.96 -7.76 -14.27
CA VAL A 6 12.50 -6.58 -13.57
C VAL A 6 13.39 -5.82 -14.52
N ALA A 7 13.24 -4.50 -14.62
CA ALA A 7 14.06 -3.68 -15.51
C ALA A 7 14.52 -2.37 -14.87
N ALA A 8 15.72 -1.95 -15.26
CA ALA A 8 16.33 -0.70 -14.83
C ALA A 8 15.63 0.51 -15.46
N ALA A 9 15.37 1.53 -14.65
CA ALA A 9 14.65 2.73 -15.10
C ALA A 9 15.43 3.62 -16.08
N GLY A 10 16.77 3.52 -16.11
CA GLY A 10 17.64 4.39 -16.90
C GLY A 10 18.40 5.40 -16.05
N ASN A 11 19.40 6.08 -16.65
CA ASN A 11 20.38 6.89 -15.94
C ASN A 11 20.53 8.31 -16.54
N GLU A 12 19.46 8.85 -17.09
CA GLU A 12 19.44 10.13 -17.80
C GLU A 12 18.88 11.29 -16.98
N GLU A 13 18.54 11.02 -15.68
CA GLU A 13 17.86 11.99 -14.79
C GLU A 13 16.56 12.53 -15.42
N SER A 14 15.84 11.66 -16.14
CA SER A 14 14.63 11.99 -16.91
C SER A 14 13.37 11.46 -16.25
N GLU A 15 12.24 12.18 -16.46
CA GLU A 15 10.90 11.72 -16.10
C GLU A 15 10.25 10.93 -17.26
N GLU A 16 10.84 10.96 -18.45
CA GLU A 16 10.34 10.25 -19.62
C GLU A 16 10.35 8.73 -19.41
N GLU A 17 9.31 8.08 -19.90
CA GLU A 17 9.19 6.62 -19.86
C GLU A 17 10.33 5.95 -20.62
N SER A 18 11.00 5.00 -19.96
CA SER A 18 12.07 4.19 -20.54
C SER A 18 11.64 2.73 -20.65
N TYR A 19 11.78 2.17 -21.83
CA TYR A 19 11.39 0.78 -22.09
C TYR A 19 12.60 -0.16 -22.09
N PRO A 20 12.45 -1.39 -21.54
CA PRO A 20 11.21 -2.08 -21.17
C PRO A 20 10.64 -1.73 -19.78
N ALA A 21 11.28 -0.89 -18.96
CA ALA A 21 10.90 -0.67 -17.57
C ALA A 21 9.47 -0.10 -17.43
N ALA A 22 9.03 0.78 -18.32
CA ALA A 22 7.71 1.42 -18.26
C ALA A 22 6.55 0.54 -18.77
N TYR A 23 6.79 -0.72 -19.18
CA TYR A 23 5.68 -1.63 -19.45
C TYR A 23 4.96 -2.03 -18.16
N SER A 24 3.64 -2.02 -18.15
CA SER A 24 2.80 -2.35 -16.97
C SER A 24 2.99 -3.77 -16.40
N SER A 25 3.61 -4.68 -17.16
CA SER A 25 3.94 -6.04 -16.73
C SER A 25 5.38 -6.21 -16.23
N VAL A 26 6.14 -5.12 -16.17
CA VAL A 26 7.56 -5.10 -15.77
C VAL A 26 7.70 -4.32 -14.49
N LEU A 27 8.46 -4.83 -13.54
CA LEU A 27 8.79 -4.13 -12.31
C LEU A 27 9.94 -3.16 -12.57
N SER A 28 9.65 -1.88 -12.57
CA SER A 28 10.59 -0.80 -12.87
C SER A 28 11.40 -0.40 -11.62
N VAL A 29 12.72 -0.31 -11.77
CA VAL A 29 13.64 -0.09 -10.64
C VAL A 29 14.45 1.18 -10.82
N ALA A 30 14.24 2.15 -9.94
CA ALA A 30 15.06 3.36 -9.79
C ALA A 30 16.25 3.12 -8.83
N SER A 31 17.21 4.05 -8.80
CA SER A 31 18.42 3.97 -7.98
C SER A 31 18.42 4.96 -6.83
N SER A 32 18.71 4.48 -5.61
CA SER A 32 19.04 5.31 -4.44
C SER A 32 20.50 5.22 -4.06
N ASN A 33 20.95 6.20 -3.27
CA ASN A 33 22.28 6.21 -2.64
C ASN A 33 22.21 5.79 -1.15
N SER A 34 23.34 5.81 -0.46
CA SER A 34 23.46 5.43 0.96
C SER A 34 22.79 6.38 1.95
N SER A 35 22.30 7.54 1.52
CA SER A 35 21.55 8.51 2.33
C SER A 35 20.05 8.44 2.10
N ASP A 36 19.56 7.38 1.47
CA ASP A 36 18.15 7.20 1.09
C ASP A 36 17.61 8.31 0.17
N THR A 37 18.49 8.97 -0.59
CA THR A 37 18.07 9.90 -1.66
C THR A 37 18.13 9.22 -3.01
N LYS A 38 17.26 9.61 -3.94
CA LYS A 38 17.34 9.22 -5.34
C LYS A 38 18.75 9.54 -5.87
N SER A 39 19.41 8.57 -6.50
CA SER A 39 20.69 8.83 -7.18
C SER A 39 20.53 9.92 -8.23
N SER A 40 21.49 10.85 -8.33
CA SER A 40 21.37 12.02 -9.21
C SER A 40 21.08 11.64 -10.66
N PHE A 41 21.64 10.55 -11.13
CA PHE A 41 21.48 10.04 -12.50
C PHE A 41 20.15 9.28 -12.71
N SER A 42 19.51 8.76 -11.64
CA SER A 42 18.36 7.85 -11.80
C SER A 42 17.19 8.53 -12.49
N ASN A 43 16.62 7.87 -13.50
CA ASN A 43 15.30 8.22 -14.02
C ASN A 43 14.24 8.06 -12.92
N TYR A 44 13.15 8.81 -13.04
CA TYR A 44 12.04 8.90 -12.10
C TYR A 44 10.74 9.16 -12.86
N GLY A 45 9.60 8.97 -12.21
CA GLY A 45 8.28 9.19 -12.80
C GLY A 45 7.23 8.33 -12.13
N THR A 46 5.97 8.56 -12.43
CA THR A 46 4.83 7.79 -11.90
C THR A 46 4.81 6.33 -12.36
N TRP A 47 5.64 6.01 -13.35
CA TRP A 47 5.83 4.66 -13.91
C TRP A 47 6.88 3.83 -13.15
N ILE A 48 7.56 4.41 -12.15
CA ILE A 48 8.50 3.68 -11.29
C ILE A 48 7.74 2.91 -10.22
N ASP A 49 8.08 1.63 -10.02
CA ASP A 49 7.46 0.77 -9.01
C ASP A 49 8.22 0.76 -7.69
N ILE A 50 9.57 0.72 -7.76
CA ILE A 50 10.42 0.57 -6.57
C ILE A 50 11.77 1.26 -6.77
N ILE A 51 12.37 1.74 -5.68
CA ILE A 51 13.74 2.23 -5.68
C ILE A 51 14.64 1.30 -4.84
N ALA A 52 15.87 1.06 -5.28
CA ALA A 52 16.83 0.23 -4.57
C ALA A 52 18.24 0.84 -4.60
N PRO A 53 19.14 0.46 -3.68
CA PRO A 53 20.54 0.93 -3.70
C PRO A 53 21.20 0.66 -5.04
N GLY A 54 21.73 1.70 -5.68
CA GLY A 54 22.37 1.58 -6.99
C GLY A 54 23.59 2.51 -7.16
N SER A 55 23.99 3.23 -6.08
CA SER A 55 25.19 4.06 -6.10
C SER A 55 26.32 3.39 -5.33
N SER A 56 27.51 3.29 -5.95
CA SER A 56 28.73 2.72 -5.37
C SER A 56 28.56 1.27 -4.89
N ILE A 57 27.91 0.45 -5.70
CA ILE A 57 27.66 -0.96 -5.41
C ILE A 57 28.90 -1.79 -5.75
N LEU A 58 29.50 -2.38 -4.72
CA LEU A 58 30.67 -3.28 -4.87
C LEU A 58 30.21 -4.65 -5.36
N SER A 59 30.76 -5.12 -6.46
CA SER A 59 30.49 -6.46 -7.00
C SER A 59 31.69 -7.02 -7.73
N ALA A 60 31.65 -8.32 -8.01
CA ALA A 60 32.65 -8.99 -8.84
C ALA A 60 32.59 -8.46 -10.29
N VAL A 61 33.74 -8.27 -10.88
CA VAL A 61 33.91 -7.91 -12.30
C VAL A 61 34.83 -8.95 -12.95
N TYR A 62 35.10 -8.78 -14.26
CA TYR A 62 36.00 -9.67 -14.98
C TYR A 62 37.41 -9.69 -14.36
N ASP A 63 38.22 -10.67 -14.70
CA ASP A 63 39.61 -10.89 -14.23
C ASP A 63 39.75 -11.06 -12.71
N ASP A 64 38.83 -11.77 -12.05
CA ASP A 64 38.86 -12.07 -10.62
C ASP A 64 38.99 -10.81 -9.72
N LYS A 65 38.40 -9.70 -10.16
CA LYS A 65 38.46 -8.43 -9.46
C LYS A 65 37.10 -8.02 -8.89
N TYR A 66 37.14 -6.99 -8.06
CA TYR A 66 35.96 -6.31 -7.53
C TYR A 66 36.04 -4.83 -7.91
N ALA A 67 34.90 -4.25 -8.24
CA ALA A 67 34.77 -2.82 -8.50
C ALA A 67 33.44 -2.28 -7.97
N SER A 68 33.41 -0.99 -7.65
CA SER A 68 32.18 -0.27 -7.28
C SER A 68 31.64 0.46 -8.48
N TRP A 69 30.41 0.14 -8.88
CA TRP A 69 29.71 0.78 -9.97
C TRP A 69 28.44 1.45 -9.50
N SER A 70 27.96 2.43 -10.28
CA SER A 70 26.69 3.14 -10.00
C SER A 70 25.78 3.08 -11.23
N GLY A 71 24.50 2.89 -11.02
CA GLY A 71 23.48 2.83 -12.05
C GLY A 71 22.21 2.14 -11.59
N THR A 72 21.10 2.41 -12.24
CA THR A 72 19.86 1.63 -12.07
C THR A 72 20.08 0.15 -12.43
N SER A 73 21.09 -0.15 -13.29
CA SER A 73 21.57 -1.51 -13.58
C SER A 73 22.15 -2.24 -12.36
N MET A 74 22.63 -1.53 -11.33
CA MET A 74 23.12 -2.09 -10.05
C MET A 74 21.98 -2.24 -9.04
N ALA A 75 20.97 -1.41 -9.08
CA ALA A 75 19.77 -1.51 -8.27
C ALA A 75 18.87 -2.69 -8.67
N THR A 76 18.70 -2.91 -9.96
CA THR A 76 17.82 -3.95 -10.53
C THR A 76 18.13 -5.38 -10.06
N PRO A 77 19.38 -5.87 -10.05
CA PRO A 77 19.70 -7.21 -9.57
C PRO A 77 19.46 -7.39 -8.05
N LEU A 78 19.52 -6.32 -7.25
CA LEU A 78 19.16 -6.40 -5.84
C LEU A 78 17.65 -6.66 -5.68
N VAL A 79 16.81 -6.02 -6.49
CA VAL A 79 15.37 -6.28 -6.53
C VAL A 79 15.09 -7.70 -7.01
N ALA A 80 15.76 -8.16 -8.07
CA ALA A 80 15.60 -9.53 -8.58
C ALA A 80 16.02 -10.58 -7.53
N GLY A 81 17.13 -10.36 -6.83
CA GLY A 81 17.58 -11.22 -5.73
C GLY A 81 16.60 -11.22 -4.55
N ALA A 82 16.04 -10.06 -4.20
CA ALA A 82 15.03 -9.93 -3.17
C ALA A 82 13.75 -10.72 -3.51
N LEU A 83 13.27 -10.63 -4.76
CA LEU A 83 12.14 -11.42 -5.24
C LEU A 83 12.41 -12.91 -5.11
N GLY A 84 13.61 -13.38 -5.47
CA GLY A 84 14.02 -14.77 -5.28
C GLY A 84 14.00 -15.20 -3.81
N LEU A 85 14.48 -14.36 -2.90
CA LEU A 85 14.44 -14.63 -1.44
C LEU A 85 13.01 -14.70 -0.91
N VAL A 86 12.17 -13.72 -1.25
CA VAL A 86 10.75 -13.72 -0.84
C VAL A 86 10.03 -14.94 -1.39
N TRP A 87 10.28 -15.30 -2.66
CA TRP A 87 9.65 -16.47 -3.29
C TRP A 87 10.14 -17.78 -2.68
N SER A 88 11.41 -17.88 -2.32
CA SER A 88 11.93 -19.08 -1.63
C SER A 88 11.28 -19.28 -0.25
N TYR A 89 10.92 -18.19 0.43
CA TYR A 89 10.20 -18.24 1.71
C TYR A 89 8.71 -18.59 1.55
N TYR A 90 8.09 -18.14 0.44
CA TYR A 90 6.69 -18.40 0.12
C TYR A 90 6.52 -19.14 -1.23
N PRO A 91 6.98 -20.39 -1.35
CA PRO A 91 7.07 -21.09 -2.64
C PRO A 91 5.72 -21.35 -3.31
N ASN A 92 4.63 -21.34 -2.54
CA ASN A 92 3.27 -21.59 -3.04
C ASN A 92 2.51 -20.31 -3.44
N LYS A 93 3.11 -19.11 -3.28
CA LYS A 93 2.47 -17.87 -3.72
C LYS A 93 2.74 -17.59 -5.19
N SER A 94 1.77 -16.98 -5.86
CA SER A 94 1.92 -16.58 -7.27
C SER A 94 2.96 -15.47 -7.43
N ALA A 95 3.50 -15.32 -8.64
CA ALA A 95 4.41 -14.24 -9.01
C ALA A 95 3.87 -12.86 -8.62
N ASP A 96 2.59 -12.60 -8.89
CA ASP A 96 1.92 -11.34 -8.55
C ASP A 96 1.91 -11.08 -7.04
N LYS A 97 1.66 -12.12 -6.22
CA LYS A 97 1.70 -11.98 -4.75
C LYS A 97 3.10 -11.69 -4.24
N ILE A 98 4.11 -12.35 -4.78
CA ILE A 98 5.52 -12.10 -4.43
C ILE A 98 5.91 -10.65 -4.76
N GLN A 99 5.54 -10.16 -5.94
CA GLN A 99 5.76 -8.77 -6.33
C GLN A 99 5.04 -7.79 -5.39
N GLN A 100 3.76 -8.02 -5.10
CA GLN A 100 2.99 -7.19 -4.15
C GLN A 100 3.61 -7.17 -2.75
N MET A 101 4.11 -8.31 -2.26
CA MET A 101 4.81 -8.38 -0.96
C MET A 101 6.08 -7.54 -0.96
N LEU A 102 6.85 -7.55 -2.06
CA LEU A 102 8.05 -6.73 -2.19
C LEU A 102 7.71 -5.24 -2.16
N ILE A 103 6.75 -4.80 -2.99
CA ILE A 103 6.28 -3.41 -3.08
C ILE A 103 5.73 -2.93 -1.72
N ARG A 104 4.93 -3.74 -1.05
CA ARG A 104 4.34 -3.42 0.26
C ARG A 104 5.38 -3.33 1.38
N GLY A 105 6.47 -4.09 1.26
CA GLY A 105 7.54 -4.14 2.24
C GLY A 105 8.58 -3.04 2.13
N THR A 106 8.44 -2.07 1.23
CA THR A 106 9.42 -1.00 1.07
C THR A 106 9.49 -0.05 2.28
N ASP A 107 10.63 0.60 2.46
CA ASP A 107 10.78 1.71 3.40
C ASP A 107 10.40 3.01 2.71
N ASN A 108 9.51 3.78 3.34
CA ASN A 108 9.20 5.12 2.85
C ASN A 108 10.41 6.04 3.04
N ILE A 109 10.86 6.64 1.95
CA ILE A 109 11.99 7.59 1.90
C ILE A 109 11.59 8.97 1.37
N ASP A 110 10.30 9.29 1.36
CA ASP A 110 9.75 10.55 0.85
C ASP A 110 10.32 11.78 1.55
N SER A 111 10.59 11.69 2.85
CA SER A 111 11.19 12.78 3.62
C SER A 111 12.54 13.24 3.07
N ASN A 112 13.31 12.32 2.49
CA ASN A 112 14.61 12.60 1.87
C ASN A 112 14.49 12.94 0.38
N ASN A 113 13.28 12.82 -0.20
CA ASN A 113 13.02 12.93 -1.63
C ASN A 113 11.80 13.80 -1.95
N SER A 114 11.59 14.88 -1.22
CA SER A 114 10.40 15.74 -1.32
C SER A 114 10.10 16.28 -2.72
N SER A 115 11.14 16.45 -3.57
CA SER A 115 11.00 16.87 -4.97
C SER A 115 10.51 15.76 -5.92
N TYR A 116 10.47 14.51 -5.44
CA TYR A 116 10.14 13.31 -6.23
C TYR A 116 8.97 12.52 -5.65
N LEU A 117 8.09 13.15 -4.87
CA LEU A 117 6.92 12.51 -4.27
C LEU A 117 6.06 11.83 -5.34
N GLY A 118 5.77 10.55 -5.16
CA GLY A 118 5.02 9.72 -6.10
C GLY A 118 5.74 9.39 -7.41
N LYS A 119 7.05 9.70 -7.52
CA LYS A 119 7.85 9.52 -8.74
C LYS A 119 9.05 8.58 -8.60
N ILE A 120 9.22 7.97 -7.44
CA ILE A 120 10.30 7.01 -7.15
C ILE A 120 9.78 5.65 -6.66
N GLY A 121 8.52 5.35 -7.00
CA GLY A 121 7.84 4.12 -6.64
C GLY A 121 7.37 4.09 -5.19
N SER A 122 7.14 2.89 -4.68
CA SER A 122 6.60 2.63 -3.33
C SER A 122 7.59 2.92 -2.19
N GLY A 123 8.87 3.10 -2.50
CA GLY A 123 9.94 3.33 -1.52
C GLY A 123 11.15 2.44 -1.74
N ARG A 124 12.10 2.50 -0.80
CA ARG A 124 13.36 1.73 -0.88
C ARG A 124 13.12 0.25 -0.55
N LEU A 125 13.73 -0.63 -1.34
CA LEU A 125 13.74 -2.07 -1.14
C LEU A 125 14.11 -2.46 0.30
N ASN A 126 13.25 -3.27 0.95
CA ASN A 126 13.51 -3.89 2.24
C ASN A 126 12.98 -5.32 2.26
N VAL A 127 13.90 -6.29 2.12
CA VAL A 127 13.56 -7.72 2.02
C VAL A 127 12.94 -8.27 3.30
N PHE A 128 13.40 -7.79 4.47
CA PHE A 128 12.86 -8.23 5.75
C PHE A 128 11.37 -7.85 5.88
N ARG A 129 11.02 -6.60 5.56
CA ARG A 129 9.62 -6.14 5.57
C ARG A 129 8.80 -6.81 4.48
N ALA A 130 9.38 -7.09 3.32
CA ALA A 130 8.72 -7.84 2.25
C ALA A 130 8.32 -9.25 2.71
N ILE A 131 9.21 -9.98 3.38
CA ILE A 131 8.89 -11.29 3.96
C ILE A 131 7.84 -11.13 5.07
N ALA A 132 8.00 -10.18 5.97
CA ALA A 132 7.02 -9.94 7.05
C ALA A 132 5.63 -9.59 6.50
N SER A 133 5.54 -8.87 5.37
CA SER A 133 4.26 -8.48 4.77
C SER A 133 3.39 -9.67 4.37
N GLY A 134 3.97 -10.80 4.05
CA GLY A 134 3.24 -12.03 3.70
C GLY A 134 2.47 -12.66 4.88
N SER A 135 2.80 -12.27 6.11
CA SER A 135 2.07 -12.68 7.31
C SER A 135 0.97 -11.68 7.72
N LEU A 136 0.77 -10.61 6.97
CA LEU A 136 -0.25 -9.61 7.21
C LEU A 136 -1.47 -9.81 6.29
N PRO A 137 -2.69 -9.44 6.73
CA PRO A 137 -3.86 -9.39 5.86
C PRO A 137 -3.76 -8.24 4.86
N GLN A 138 -4.61 -8.25 3.85
CA GLN A 138 -4.80 -7.15 2.90
C GLN A 138 -6.28 -6.75 2.87
N LEU A 139 -6.64 -5.84 3.76
CA LEU A 139 -8.02 -5.38 3.90
C LEU A 139 -8.31 -4.23 2.92
N LYS A 140 -9.46 -4.31 2.25
CA LYS A 140 -10.01 -3.25 1.39
C LYS A 140 -11.45 -2.96 1.76
N VAL A 141 -11.89 -1.71 1.66
CA VAL A 141 -13.31 -1.37 1.70
C VAL A 141 -13.93 -1.81 0.39
N SER A 142 -14.90 -2.70 0.47
CA SER A 142 -15.65 -3.21 -0.69
C SER A 142 -16.92 -2.40 -0.93
N SER A 143 -17.63 -2.06 0.15
CA SER A 143 -18.81 -1.21 0.10
C SER A 143 -19.06 -0.59 1.47
N TYR A 144 -19.87 0.44 1.50
CA TYR A 144 -20.34 1.10 2.70
C TYR A 144 -21.74 1.65 2.49
N SER A 145 -22.46 1.89 3.59
CA SER A 145 -23.76 2.59 3.57
C SER A 145 -23.94 3.34 4.88
N ALA A 146 -24.42 4.57 4.80
CA ALA A 146 -24.87 5.38 5.92
C ALA A 146 -26.39 5.49 5.84
N LEU A 147 -27.11 5.02 6.87
CA LEU A 147 -28.55 5.02 6.95
C LEU A 147 -29.02 5.85 8.15
N PRO A 148 -30.06 6.68 8.02
CA PRO A 148 -30.61 7.45 9.13
C PRO A 148 -31.12 6.52 10.24
N VAL A 149 -31.01 7.01 11.49
CA VAL A 149 -31.39 6.21 12.67
C VAL A 149 -32.92 6.12 12.85
N ASN A 150 -33.64 7.18 12.53
CA ASN A 150 -35.06 7.35 12.86
C ASN A 150 -35.92 7.76 11.66
N ASP A 151 -35.49 7.44 10.45
CA ASP A 151 -36.21 7.76 9.24
C ASP A 151 -36.38 6.50 8.36
N ASP A 152 -37.60 6.33 7.81
CA ASP A 152 -37.95 5.18 6.97
C ASP A 152 -37.75 5.44 5.47
N ASP A 153 -37.32 6.64 5.06
CA ASP A 153 -37.11 6.96 3.64
C ASP A 153 -35.78 6.44 3.07
N GLY A 154 -34.84 6.09 3.97
CA GLY A 154 -33.54 5.54 3.60
C GLY A 154 -32.56 6.54 3.01
N VAL A 155 -32.88 7.84 3.08
CA VAL A 155 -32.05 8.95 2.61
C VAL A 155 -31.51 9.71 3.80
N LEU A 156 -30.20 9.91 3.85
CA LEU A 156 -29.58 10.71 4.90
C LEU A 156 -29.78 12.21 4.61
N ASN A 157 -30.59 12.87 5.41
CA ASN A 157 -30.91 14.29 5.29
C ASN A 157 -30.08 15.16 6.25
N PRO A 158 -29.93 16.48 5.99
CA PRO A 158 -29.32 17.41 6.93
C PRO A 158 -29.99 17.39 8.29
N GLY A 159 -29.20 17.40 9.36
CA GLY A 159 -29.64 17.33 10.75
C GLY A 159 -29.78 15.91 11.30
N GLU A 160 -29.74 14.90 10.48
CA GLU A 160 -29.95 13.51 10.89
C GLU A 160 -28.68 12.85 11.44
N ILE A 161 -28.94 11.80 12.24
CA ILE A 161 -27.90 10.89 12.73
C ILE A 161 -27.89 9.65 11.83
N ALA A 162 -26.72 9.29 11.33
CA ALA A 162 -26.51 8.11 10.50
C ALA A 162 -25.78 7.00 11.25
N LEU A 163 -26.16 5.77 10.97
CA LEU A 163 -25.40 4.56 11.27
C LEU A 163 -24.64 4.12 10.01
N MET A 164 -23.31 4.12 10.10
CA MET A 164 -22.47 3.69 8.99
C MET A 164 -22.06 2.23 9.13
N ARG A 165 -22.37 1.50 8.08
CA ARG A 165 -21.96 0.13 7.87
C ARG A 165 -20.88 0.08 6.80
N VAL A 166 -19.79 -0.65 7.07
CA VAL A 166 -18.67 -0.83 6.14
C VAL A 166 -18.44 -2.33 5.93
N VAL A 167 -18.21 -2.72 4.70
CA VAL A 167 -17.80 -4.08 4.32
C VAL A 167 -16.31 -4.07 4.02
N LEU A 168 -15.54 -4.83 4.80
CA LEU A 168 -14.13 -5.11 4.53
C LEU A 168 -13.99 -6.46 3.83
N VAL A 169 -13.13 -6.52 2.83
CA VAL A 169 -12.70 -7.76 2.15
C VAL A 169 -11.22 -7.95 2.44
N ASN A 170 -10.84 -9.15 2.85
CA ASN A 170 -9.44 -9.57 2.90
C ASN A 170 -9.10 -10.27 1.58
N GLU A 171 -8.20 -9.70 0.80
CA GLU A 171 -7.84 -10.25 -0.50
C GLU A 171 -7.30 -11.67 -0.39
N GLU A 172 -7.65 -12.52 -1.36
CA GLU A 172 -7.20 -13.90 -1.41
C GLU A 172 -5.65 -14.00 -1.46
N GLY A 173 -5.11 -14.99 -0.77
CA GLY A 173 -3.67 -15.26 -0.73
C GLY A 173 -2.88 -14.45 0.30
N TRP A 174 -3.51 -13.59 1.09
CA TRP A 174 -2.92 -12.93 2.26
C TRP A 174 -3.26 -13.68 3.56
N ALA A 175 -2.67 -13.28 4.69
CA ALA A 175 -2.98 -13.87 5.98
C ALA A 175 -4.43 -13.55 6.40
N ASP A 176 -5.01 -14.38 7.27
CA ASP A 176 -6.28 -14.06 7.92
C ASP A 176 -6.14 -12.80 8.77
N ALA A 177 -7.19 -11.99 8.81
CA ALA A 177 -7.28 -10.82 9.66
C ALA A 177 -8.09 -11.17 10.92
N LYS A 178 -7.50 -10.94 12.10
CA LYS A 178 -8.12 -11.19 13.40
C LYS A 178 -8.14 -9.92 14.23
N ASN A 179 -9.00 -9.89 15.25
CA ASN A 179 -9.09 -8.78 16.20
C ASN A 179 -9.16 -7.42 15.48
N ILE A 180 -10.05 -7.33 14.49
CA ILE A 180 -10.12 -6.17 13.61
C ILE A 180 -10.87 -5.03 14.31
N THR A 181 -10.19 -3.90 14.47
CA THR A 181 -10.78 -2.65 14.97
C THR A 181 -10.61 -1.55 13.92
N ALA A 182 -11.54 -0.62 13.89
CA ALA A 182 -11.44 0.53 13.00
C ALA A 182 -11.88 1.81 13.71
N THR A 183 -11.21 2.91 13.37
CA THR A 183 -11.56 4.26 13.82
C THR A 183 -11.91 5.10 12.60
N LEU A 184 -13.11 5.64 12.55
CA LEU A 184 -13.62 6.50 11.47
C LEU A 184 -13.45 7.96 11.84
N SER A 185 -13.05 8.78 10.90
CA SER A 185 -12.95 10.24 11.04
C SER A 185 -13.39 10.95 9.76
N SER A 186 -13.83 12.20 9.91
CA SER A 186 -14.06 13.11 8.79
C SER A 186 -13.62 14.50 9.21
N ASP A 187 -12.92 15.21 8.33
CA ASP A 187 -12.56 16.63 8.51
C ASP A 187 -13.62 17.56 7.90
N HIS A 188 -14.74 17.01 7.42
CA HIS A 188 -15.81 17.79 6.82
C HIS A 188 -16.58 18.57 7.92
N TRP A 189 -16.73 19.87 7.74
CA TRP A 189 -17.34 20.78 8.74
C TRP A 189 -18.75 20.37 9.17
N ALA A 190 -19.52 19.72 8.29
CA ALA A 190 -20.91 19.32 8.54
C ALA A 190 -21.01 17.94 9.23
N VAL A 191 -19.92 17.33 9.68
CA VAL A 191 -19.93 16.01 10.31
C VAL A 191 -19.47 16.11 11.75
N THR A 192 -20.30 15.59 12.66
CA THR A 192 -19.93 15.37 14.06
C THR A 192 -19.96 13.87 14.34
N MET A 193 -18.79 13.28 14.64
CA MET A 193 -18.72 11.89 15.04
C MET A 193 -19.36 11.69 16.42
N ILE A 194 -20.27 10.73 16.55
CA ILE A 194 -20.92 10.31 17.79
C ILE A 194 -20.26 9.03 18.32
N ASP A 195 -20.07 8.05 17.43
CA ASP A 195 -19.30 6.86 17.68
C ASP A 195 -18.34 6.63 16.52
N SER A 196 -17.06 6.79 16.80
CA SER A 196 -15.99 6.71 15.81
C SER A 196 -15.28 5.36 15.77
N GLU A 197 -15.61 4.44 16.69
CA GLU A 197 -14.94 3.15 16.77
C GLU A 197 -15.85 2.03 16.33
N ALA A 198 -15.30 0.98 15.74
CA ALA A 198 -16.03 -0.22 15.39
C ALA A 198 -15.14 -1.46 15.42
N VAL A 199 -15.74 -2.59 15.78
CA VAL A 199 -15.13 -3.93 15.72
C VAL A 199 -15.74 -4.71 14.55
N PHE A 200 -14.88 -5.40 13.82
CA PHE A 200 -15.28 -6.30 12.74
C PHE A 200 -15.06 -7.76 13.16
N PRO A 201 -15.81 -8.70 12.60
CA PRO A 201 -15.50 -10.12 12.77
C PRO A 201 -14.12 -10.43 12.16
N ASP A 202 -13.53 -11.55 12.57
CA ASP A 202 -12.36 -12.10 11.89
C ASP A 202 -12.67 -12.37 10.42
N ILE A 203 -11.72 -12.00 9.52
CA ILE A 203 -11.92 -12.12 8.08
C ILE A 203 -10.81 -13.01 7.50
N GLY A 204 -11.18 -14.22 7.11
CA GLY A 204 -10.26 -15.14 6.43
C GLY A 204 -9.82 -14.62 5.07
N SER A 205 -8.73 -15.18 4.56
CA SER A 205 -8.23 -14.91 3.19
C SER A 205 -9.33 -15.15 2.15
N GLY A 206 -9.55 -14.20 1.25
CA GLY A 206 -10.60 -14.25 0.21
C GLY A 206 -12.03 -14.03 0.73
N SER A 207 -12.20 -13.67 2.01
CA SER A 207 -13.50 -13.49 2.65
C SER A 207 -13.81 -12.02 2.95
N SER A 208 -15.05 -11.75 3.39
CA SER A 208 -15.50 -10.42 3.79
C SER A 208 -16.09 -10.42 5.20
N GLY A 209 -16.05 -9.26 5.85
CA GLY A 209 -16.66 -9.01 7.14
C GLY A 209 -17.32 -7.63 7.20
N VAL A 210 -18.32 -7.49 8.05
CA VAL A 210 -19.15 -6.27 8.16
C VAL A 210 -19.29 -5.91 9.63
N ASN A 211 -19.19 -4.62 9.97
CA ASN A 211 -19.39 -4.09 11.32
C ASN A 211 -20.87 -3.96 11.72
N VAL A 212 -21.68 -4.99 11.48
CA VAL A 212 -23.13 -4.95 11.75
C VAL A 212 -23.47 -4.80 13.22
N ALA A 213 -22.71 -5.46 14.09
CA ALA A 213 -22.94 -5.46 15.54
C ALA A 213 -22.42 -4.18 16.22
N ASP A 214 -21.50 -3.46 15.54
CA ASP A 214 -20.79 -2.32 16.11
C ASP A 214 -20.57 -1.29 14.96
N ARG A 215 -21.57 -0.41 14.77
CA ARG A 215 -21.61 0.53 13.63
C ARG A 215 -21.09 1.88 14.06
N PHE A 216 -20.32 2.52 13.21
CA PHE A 216 -20.00 3.93 13.38
C PHE A 216 -21.27 4.78 13.39
N GLN A 217 -21.24 5.87 14.15
CA GLN A 217 -22.35 6.81 14.22
C GLN A 217 -21.85 8.23 14.06
N PHE A 218 -22.53 9.01 13.23
CA PHE A 218 -22.23 10.43 13.05
C PHE A 218 -23.51 11.22 12.79
N GLN A 219 -23.46 12.53 13.06
CA GLN A 219 -24.54 13.47 12.77
C GLN A 219 -24.12 14.37 11.61
N VAL A 220 -25.04 14.62 10.70
CA VAL A 220 -24.90 15.63 9.64
C VAL A 220 -25.48 16.94 10.13
N ASP A 221 -24.78 18.05 9.88
CA ASP A 221 -25.26 19.39 10.25
C ASP A 221 -26.54 19.77 9.50
N VAL A 222 -27.44 20.50 10.17
CA VAL A 222 -28.76 20.91 9.59
C VAL A 222 -28.61 21.87 8.42
N ASP A 223 -27.52 22.63 8.36
CA ASP A 223 -27.23 23.60 7.29
C ASP A 223 -26.45 22.99 6.12
N MET A 224 -26.24 21.67 6.13
CA MET A 224 -25.51 21.01 5.06
C MET A 224 -26.30 21.04 3.76
N VAL A 225 -25.67 21.54 2.70
CA VAL A 225 -26.17 21.36 1.33
C VAL A 225 -25.70 19.96 0.83
N PRO A 226 -26.56 19.17 0.16
CA PRO A 226 -26.20 17.86 -0.33
C PRO A 226 -24.88 17.87 -1.11
N ASN A 227 -23.88 17.13 -0.61
CA ASN A 227 -22.55 17.00 -1.19
C ASN A 227 -21.92 15.71 -0.68
N GLU A 228 -20.87 15.24 -1.35
CA GLU A 228 -20.10 14.11 -0.87
C GLU A 228 -19.36 14.44 0.44
N ILE A 229 -19.45 13.56 1.40
CA ILE A 229 -18.75 13.66 2.70
C ILE A 229 -17.53 12.71 2.67
N PRO A 230 -16.31 13.23 2.70
CA PRO A 230 -15.12 12.40 2.78
C PRO A 230 -14.93 11.82 4.18
N PHE A 231 -14.58 10.55 4.22
CA PHE A 231 -14.20 9.82 5.44
C PHE A 231 -12.84 9.19 5.32
N SER A 232 -12.14 9.14 6.44
CA SER A 232 -10.88 8.42 6.62
C SER A 232 -11.06 7.38 7.70
N MET A 233 -10.83 6.11 7.39
CA MET A 233 -10.97 4.99 8.33
C MET A 233 -9.62 4.32 8.56
N LYS A 234 -9.10 4.44 9.78
CA LYS A 234 -7.92 3.69 10.22
C LYS A 234 -8.36 2.30 10.64
N VAL A 235 -7.81 1.27 10.00
CA VAL A 235 -8.07 -0.14 10.33
C VAL A 235 -6.83 -0.75 10.95
N VAL A 236 -7.00 -1.48 12.06
CA VAL A 236 -5.96 -2.27 12.73
C VAL A 236 -6.44 -3.71 12.81
N ALA A 237 -5.56 -4.66 12.52
CA ALA A 237 -5.86 -6.09 12.61
C ALA A 237 -4.60 -6.88 12.97
N GLU A 238 -4.77 -8.08 13.48
CA GLU A 238 -3.71 -9.05 13.69
C GLU A 238 -3.64 -10.01 12.50
N GLY A 239 -2.43 -10.23 11.99
CA GLY A 239 -2.12 -11.25 11.00
C GLY A 239 -1.54 -12.52 11.64
N SER A 240 -0.87 -13.34 10.83
CA SER A 240 -0.19 -14.54 11.32
C SER A 240 1.01 -14.18 12.21
N GLY A 241 1.21 -14.93 13.30
CA GLY A 241 2.33 -14.73 14.23
C GLY A 241 2.23 -13.44 15.04
N ASN A 242 1.03 -12.93 15.30
CA ASN A 242 0.74 -11.68 16.04
C ASN A 242 1.35 -10.42 15.37
N ASN A 243 1.62 -10.46 14.08
CA ASN A 243 2.04 -9.27 13.33
C ASN A 243 0.86 -8.30 13.17
N ILE A 244 1.09 -7.04 13.49
CA ILE A 244 0.05 -6.01 13.43
C ILE A 244 -0.01 -5.40 12.03
N TYR A 245 -1.19 -5.46 11.44
CA TYR A 245 -1.58 -4.72 10.26
C TYR A 245 -2.19 -3.38 10.66
N GLN A 246 -1.81 -2.32 9.99
CA GLN A 246 -2.46 -1.02 10.10
C GLN A 246 -2.49 -0.35 8.74
N ASP A 247 -3.63 0.21 8.37
CA ASP A 247 -3.79 0.95 7.13
C ASP A 247 -4.90 2.00 7.24
N ILE A 248 -4.91 2.99 6.34
CA ILE A 248 -5.94 4.03 6.26
C ILE A 248 -6.70 3.86 4.96
N LYS A 249 -8.03 3.86 5.05
CA LYS A 249 -8.95 3.73 3.92
C LYS A 249 -9.73 5.02 3.76
N ASN A 250 -9.65 5.65 2.61
CA ASN A 250 -10.39 6.87 2.29
C ASN A 250 -11.55 6.54 1.36
N PHE A 251 -12.73 7.09 1.64
CA PHE A 251 -13.93 6.95 0.84
C PHE A 251 -14.88 8.13 1.09
N SER A 252 -15.90 8.32 0.25
CA SER A 252 -16.90 9.39 0.41
C SER A 252 -18.32 8.81 0.42
N VAL A 253 -19.22 9.45 1.17
CA VAL A 253 -20.66 9.11 1.30
C VAL A 253 -21.49 10.22 0.73
#